data_89e344da78f279bbc665ec883bd4891e
#
_entry.id   89e344da78f279bbc665ec883bd4891e
#
_cell.length_a   1.000
_cell.length_b   1.000
_cell.length_c   1.000
_cell.angle_alpha   90.00
_cell.angle_beta   90.00
_cell.angle_gamma   90.00
#
_symmetry.space_group_name_H-M   'P 1'
#
loop_
_entity.id
_entity.type
_entity.pdbx_description
1 polymer ?
#
loop_
_entity_poly.entity_id
_entity_poly.type
_entity_poly.pdbx_seq_one_letter_code
_entity_poly.pdbx_strand_id
1 'polypeptide(L)'
;ERLLGTTSSSLPAYAYCPIVVVPYTDDDGNLMHLNNTITKVAVGSDESKWGLKALDIAADFATCWGAELDVISAVPNLKGVDGEDAIMESYKDDLEVRIKPLQESHPDLKINKQIVSGPAVSALTKASYDHDVVVVGSRGRGGFTGLLLGSTSQGLLQHAVGPVYVVPRKYVEAAESRLDTV
;
A
#
# COMPACT_ATOMS: atom_id res chain seq x y z
N GLU A 1 17.20 -10.51 -4.91
CA GLU A 1 16.03 -10.25 -5.77
C GLU A 1 15.27 -11.58 -5.95
N ARG A 2 14.04 -11.66 -5.43
CA ARG A 2 13.23 -12.88 -5.54
C ARG A 2 12.59 -12.96 -6.92
N LEU A 3 12.73 -14.10 -7.56
CA LEU A 3 11.97 -14.40 -8.77
C LEU A 3 10.53 -14.73 -8.38
N LEU A 4 9.61 -13.83 -8.66
CA LEU A 4 8.19 -14.11 -8.53
C LEU A 4 7.77 -15.12 -9.60
N GLY A 5 7.11 -16.20 -9.18
CA GLY A 5 6.49 -17.13 -10.13
C GLY A 5 5.39 -16.45 -10.94
N THR A 6 5.02 -17.05 -12.06
CA THR A 6 4.00 -16.51 -12.98
C THR A 6 2.68 -16.22 -12.26
N THR A 7 2.26 -17.10 -11.36
CA THR A 7 1.02 -16.94 -10.58
C THR A 7 1.09 -15.74 -9.64
N SER A 8 2.17 -15.62 -8.87
CA SER A 8 2.35 -14.51 -7.91
C SER A 8 2.46 -13.14 -8.60
N SER A 9 2.92 -13.10 -9.84
CA SER A 9 3.01 -11.88 -10.65
C SER A 9 1.68 -11.54 -11.33
N SER A 10 0.94 -12.54 -11.80
CA SER A 10 -0.27 -12.35 -12.63
C SER A 10 -1.52 -12.16 -11.77
N LEU A 11 -1.66 -12.95 -10.70
CA LEU A 11 -2.88 -12.98 -9.90
C LEU A 11 -3.21 -11.59 -9.30
N PRO A 12 -2.27 -10.84 -8.69
CA PRO A 12 -2.54 -9.50 -8.18
C PRO A 12 -2.96 -8.48 -9.25
N ALA A 13 -2.62 -8.74 -10.51
CA ALA A 13 -2.97 -7.85 -11.62
C ALA A 13 -4.37 -8.11 -12.19
N TYR A 14 -4.85 -9.37 -12.16
CA TYR A 14 -6.06 -9.80 -12.85
C TYR A 14 -7.22 -10.20 -11.94
N ALA A 15 -6.99 -10.37 -10.64
CA ALA A 15 -8.02 -10.80 -9.71
C ALA A 15 -9.14 -9.75 -9.55
N TYR A 16 -10.34 -10.24 -9.25
CA TYR A 16 -11.52 -9.43 -8.89
C TYR A 16 -11.74 -9.37 -7.37
N CYS A 17 -10.79 -9.83 -6.59
CA CYS A 17 -10.76 -9.70 -5.13
C CYS A 17 -9.34 -9.32 -4.70
N PRO A 18 -9.17 -8.72 -3.51
CA PRO A 18 -7.85 -8.50 -2.95
C PRO A 18 -7.07 -9.81 -2.81
N ILE A 19 -5.74 -9.71 -2.93
CA ILE A 19 -4.81 -10.84 -2.91
C ILE A 19 -3.72 -10.57 -1.88
N VAL A 20 -3.48 -11.54 -1.00
CA VAL A 20 -2.31 -11.50 -0.12
C VAL A 20 -1.23 -12.41 -0.69
N VAL A 21 -0.08 -11.83 -0.97
CA VAL A 21 1.12 -12.58 -1.37
C VAL A 21 2.01 -12.69 -0.15
N VAL A 22 2.23 -13.93 0.30
CA VAL A 22 3.05 -14.22 1.46
C VAL A 22 4.40 -14.75 0.99
N PRO A 23 5.52 -14.10 1.34
CA PRO A 23 6.84 -14.65 1.08
C PRO A 23 7.00 -15.97 1.84
N TYR A 24 7.53 -16.99 1.15
CA TYR A 24 7.72 -18.31 1.75
C TYR A 24 9.03 -18.41 2.53
N THR A 25 10.06 -17.72 2.05
CA THR A 25 11.39 -17.69 2.68
C THR A 25 11.89 -16.27 2.80
N ASP A 26 12.77 -16.03 3.79
CA ASP A 26 13.58 -14.81 3.87
C ASP A 26 14.70 -14.81 2.79
N ASP A 27 15.55 -13.77 2.82
CA ASP A 27 16.65 -13.63 1.86
C ASP A 27 17.76 -14.67 2.05
N ASP A 28 17.85 -15.29 3.22
CA ASP A 28 18.77 -16.37 3.57
C ASP A 28 18.21 -17.77 3.27
N GLY A 29 16.97 -17.84 2.78
CA GLY A 29 16.28 -19.09 2.42
C GLY A 29 15.62 -19.82 3.58
N ASN A 30 15.52 -19.20 4.76
CA ASN A 30 14.81 -19.79 5.90
C ASN A 30 13.30 -19.58 5.71
N LEU A 31 12.50 -20.52 6.22
CA LEU A 31 11.04 -20.41 6.20
C LEU A 31 10.59 -19.20 7.03
N MET A 32 9.73 -18.39 6.43
CA MET A 32 9.13 -17.25 7.13
C MET A 32 8.21 -17.72 8.26
N HIS A 33 8.47 -17.22 9.46
CA HIS A 33 7.54 -17.36 10.57
C HIS A 33 6.55 -16.19 10.54
N LEU A 34 5.32 -16.47 10.15
CA LEU A 34 4.25 -15.48 10.24
C LEU A 34 3.73 -15.41 11.67
N ASN A 35 3.55 -14.21 12.18
CA ASN A 35 2.86 -14.02 13.45
C ASN A 35 1.39 -14.49 13.33
N ASN A 36 0.87 -15.09 14.38
CA ASN A 36 -0.53 -15.51 14.45
C ASN A 36 -1.48 -14.32 14.70
N THR A 37 -0.94 -13.14 14.94
CA THR A 37 -1.69 -11.91 15.22
C THR A 37 -1.15 -10.79 14.34
N ILE A 38 -2.05 -9.95 13.85
CA ILE A 38 -1.70 -8.73 13.12
C ILE A 38 -1.91 -7.57 14.07
N THR A 39 -0.85 -6.82 14.35
CA THR A 39 -0.83 -5.68 15.27
C THR A 39 -0.46 -4.37 14.58
N LYS A 40 0.22 -4.46 13.44
CA LYS A 40 0.65 -3.30 12.65
C LYS A 40 0.43 -3.54 11.16
N VAL A 41 -0.30 -2.63 10.54
CA VAL A 41 -0.57 -2.62 9.11
C VAL A 41 0.04 -1.36 8.52
N ALA A 42 0.83 -1.48 7.44
CA ALA A 42 1.25 -0.34 6.65
C ALA A 42 0.42 -0.26 5.38
N VAL A 43 0.16 0.96 4.88
CA VAL A 43 -0.45 1.15 3.56
C VAL A 43 0.30 2.23 2.77
N GLY A 44 0.63 1.92 1.52
CA GLY A 44 1.13 2.91 0.58
C GLY A 44 -0.01 3.76 0.05
N SER A 45 0.05 5.07 0.30
CA SER A 45 -0.97 6.02 -0.12
C SER A 45 -0.44 6.96 -1.20
N ASP A 46 -1.16 7.00 -2.33
CA ASP A 46 -1.01 8.03 -3.35
C ASP A 46 -2.40 8.58 -3.71
N GLU A 47 -2.46 9.59 -4.58
CA GLU A 47 -3.73 10.24 -4.97
C GLU A 47 -4.51 9.46 -6.04
N SER A 48 -4.04 8.27 -6.43
CA SER A 48 -4.75 7.45 -7.39
C SER A 48 -6.01 6.84 -6.75
N LYS A 49 -7.05 6.61 -7.56
CA LYS A 49 -8.26 5.93 -7.09
C LYS A 49 -7.97 4.54 -6.50
N TRP A 50 -6.94 3.87 -6.99
CA TRP A 50 -6.53 2.55 -6.48
C TRP A 50 -5.80 2.67 -5.14
N GLY A 51 -4.99 3.72 -4.96
CA GLY A 51 -4.35 4.06 -3.70
C GLY A 51 -5.36 4.45 -2.63
N LEU A 52 -6.35 5.27 -2.98
CA LEU A 52 -7.46 5.62 -2.07
C LEU A 52 -8.25 4.38 -1.66
N LYS A 53 -8.57 3.48 -2.60
CA LYS A 53 -9.27 2.24 -2.26
C LYS A 53 -8.42 1.28 -1.43
N ALA A 54 -7.12 1.25 -1.66
CA ALA A 54 -6.19 0.48 -0.81
C ALA A 54 -6.16 1.03 0.63
N LEU A 55 -6.27 2.35 0.78
CA LEU A 55 -6.33 3.03 2.07
C LEU A 55 -7.60 2.65 2.85
N ASP A 56 -8.79 2.68 2.20
CA ASP A 56 -10.05 2.23 2.80
C ASP A 56 -9.96 0.78 3.28
N ILE A 57 -9.49 -0.12 2.39
CA ILE A 57 -9.37 -1.55 2.71
C ILE A 57 -8.36 -1.80 3.83
N ALA A 58 -7.27 -1.04 3.88
CA ALA A 58 -6.29 -1.16 4.94
C ALA A 58 -6.87 -0.73 6.31
N ALA A 59 -7.73 0.31 6.33
CA ALA A 59 -8.41 0.76 7.54
C ALA A 59 -9.41 -0.29 8.03
N ASP A 60 -10.25 -0.84 7.13
CA ASP A 60 -11.17 -1.95 7.45
C ASP A 60 -10.40 -3.16 7.99
N PHE A 61 -9.30 -3.53 7.32
CA PHE A 61 -8.47 -4.67 7.71
C PHE A 61 -7.80 -4.46 9.07
N ALA A 62 -7.19 -3.30 9.31
CA ALA A 62 -6.58 -2.96 10.59
C ALA A 62 -7.61 -2.96 11.74
N THR A 63 -8.80 -2.40 11.49
CA THR A 63 -9.91 -2.38 12.45
C THR A 63 -10.36 -3.81 12.81
N CYS A 64 -10.51 -4.69 11.83
CA CYS A 64 -10.89 -6.10 12.07
C CYS A 64 -9.90 -6.86 12.96
N TRP A 65 -8.62 -6.51 12.90
CA TRP A 65 -7.56 -7.13 13.70
C TRP A 65 -7.25 -6.38 15.02
N GLY A 66 -7.81 -5.19 15.23
CA GLY A 66 -7.44 -4.30 16.33
C GLY A 66 -5.99 -3.79 16.20
N ALA A 67 -5.50 -3.65 14.96
CA ALA A 67 -4.14 -3.26 14.63
C ALA A 67 -4.02 -1.75 14.47
N GLU A 68 -2.80 -1.22 14.62
CA GLU A 68 -2.48 0.15 14.21
C GLU A 68 -2.30 0.22 12.68
N LEU A 69 -2.64 1.36 12.08
CA LEU A 69 -2.48 1.65 10.66
C LEU A 69 -1.45 2.75 10.43
N ASP A 70 -0.35 2.42 9.76
CA ASP A 70 0.65 3.38 9.30
C ASP A 70 0.41 3.74 7.84
N VAL A 71 0.02 4.99 7.57
CA VAL A 71 -0.20 5.50 6.20
C VAL A 71 1.09 6.14 5.71
N ILE A 72 1.69 5.55 4.68
CA ILE A 72 2.98 5.94 4.13
C ILE A 72 2.79 6.62 2.77
N SER A 73 3.14 7.90 2.69
CA SER A 73 3.18 8.67 1.44
C SER A 73 4.63 8.93 1.04
N ALA A 74 5.03 8.41 -0.12
CA ALA A 74 6.36 8.66 -0.66
C ALA A 74 6.34 9.89 -1.57
N VAL A 75 7.22 10.83 -1.29
CA VAL A 75 7.35 12.09 -2.02
C VAL A 75 8.72 12.21 -2.69
N PRO A 76 8.87 13.01 -3.75
CA PRO A 76 10.18 13.24 -4.36
C PRO A 76 11.20 13.75 -3.33
N ASN A 77 12.48 13.50 -3.61
CA ASN A 77 13.54 14.10 -2.80
C ASN A 77 13.61 15.60 -3.09
N LEU A 78 13.26 16.41 -2.11
CA LEU A 78 13.20 17.87 -2.22
C LEU A 78 14.48 18.56 -1.71
N LYS A 79 15.47 17.78 -1.27
CA LYS A 79 16.69 18.34 -0.67
C LYS A 79 17.38 19.33 -1.61
N GLY A 80 17.47 20.58 -1.17
CA GLY A 80 18.07 21.68 -1.93
C GLY A 80 17.16 22.30 -2.99
N VAL A 81 15.87 22.00 -2.98
CA VAL A 81 14.85 22.65 -3.81
C VAL A 81 14.37 23.93 -3.11
N ASP A 82 14.29 25.03 -3.83
CA ASP A 82 13.77 26.29 -3.27
C ASP A 82 12.32 26.08 -2.80
N GLY A 83 12.04 26.48 -1.54
CA GLY A 83 10.72 26.28 -0.95
C GLY A 83 10.44 24.85 -0.45
N GLU A 84 11.46 24.04 -0.21
CA GLU A 84 11.37 22.66 0.27
C GLU A 84 10.37 22.50 1.44
N ASP A 85 10.44 23.41 2.44
CA ASP A 85 9.55 23.35 3.62
C ASP A 85 8.08 23.57 3.24
N ALA A 86 7.79 24.54 2.37
CA ALA A 86 6.43 24.83 1.91
C ALA A 86 5.86 23.68 1.07
N ILE A 87 6.69 23.07 0.22
CA ILE A 87 6.31 21.89 -0.57
C ILE A 87 6.04 20.70 0.35
N MET A 88 6.88 20.48 1.35
CA MET A 88 6.70 19.40 2.33
C MET A 88 5.42 19.60 3.15
N GLU A 89 5.10 20.84 3.55
CA GLU A 89 3.86 21.15 4.26
C GLU A 89 2.63 20.87 3.39
N SER A 90 2.68 21.19 2.09
CA SER A 90 1.60 20.84 1.15
C SER A 90 1.36 19.31 1.08
N TYR A 91 2.42 18.49 1.10
CA TYR A 91 2.25 17.04 1.13
C TYR A 91 1.62 16.53 2.43
N LYS A 92 1.89 17.19 3.57
CA LYS A 92 1.23 16.86 4.84
C LYS A 92 -0.26 17.20 4.81
N ASP A 93 -0.59 18.40 4.31
CA ASP A 93 -1.99 18.83 4.16
C ASP A 93 -2.77 17.88 3.24
N ASP A 94 -2.21 17.50 2.10
CA ASP A 94 -2.82 16.54 1.18
C ASP A 94 -3.03 15.17 1.83
N LEU A 95 -2.09 14.73 2.67
CA LEU A 95 -2.23 13.47 3.41
C LEU A 95 -3.32 13.57 4.48
N GLU A 96 -3.41 14.69 5.19
CA GLU A 96 -4.49 14.94 6.16
C GLU A 96 -5.88 14.88 5.50
N VAL A 97 -6.04 15.55 4.36
CA VAL A 97 -7.31 15.54 3.61
C VAL A 97 -7.70 14.10 3.23
N ARG A 98 -6.75 13.27 2.84
CA ARG A 98 -7.00 11.86 2.47
C ARG A 98 -7.36 10.98 3.67
N ILE A 99 -6.78 11.25 4.84
CA ILE A 99 -6.98 10.43 6.04
C ILE A 99 -8.24 10.83 6.81
N LYS A 100 -8.66 12.08 6.72
CA LYS A 100 -9.81 12.59 7.47
C LYS A 100 -11.09 11.72 7.34
N PRO A 101 -11.53 11.29 6.14
CA PRO A 101 -12.69 10.40 6.02
C PRO A 101 -12.51 9.06 6.74
N LEU A 102 -11.28 8.53 6.80
CA LEU A 102 -11.00 7.29 7.53
C LEU A 102 -11.11 7.48 9.03
N GLN A 103 -10.60 8.58 9.55
CA GLN A 103 -10.72 8.90 10.98
C GLN A 103 -12.17 9.07 11.41
N GLU A 104 -13.01 9.62 10.53
CA GLU A 104 -14.46 9.78 10.77
C GLU A 104 -15.19 8.44 10.74
N SER A 105 -14.82 7.53 9.82
CA SER A 105 -15.45 6.20 9.69
C SER A 105 -14.90 5.15 10.64
N HIS A 106 -13.66 5.32 11.14
CA HIS A 106 -12.97 4.40 12.04
C HIS A 106 -12.42 5.17 13.27
N PRO A 107 -13.29 5.67 14.16
CA PRO A 107 -12.90 6.57 15.25
C PRO A 107 -11.95 5.93 16.28
N ASP A 108 -11.99 4.61 16.42
CA ASP A 108 -11.14 3.85 17.35
C ASP A 108 -9.83 3.35 16.71
N LEU A 109 -9.65 3.53 15.39
CA LEU A 109 -8.46 3.11 14.69
C LEU A 109 -7.32 4.10 14.93
N LYS A 110 -6.21 3.60 15.48
CA LYS A 110 -4.99 4.39 15.59
C LYS A 110 -4.32 4.50 14.23
N ILE A 111 -4.35 5.70 13.65
CA ILE A 111 -3.74 6.01 12.35
C ILE A 111 -2.51 6.87 12.56
N ASN A 112 -1.34 6.36 12.14
CA ASN A 112 -0.10 7.11 12.10
C ASN A 112 0.19 7.55 10.66
N LYS A 113 0.77 8.72 10.47
CA LYS A 113 1.07 9.32 9.17
C LYS A 113 2.56 9.44 8.97
N GLN A 114 3.06 8.97 7.83
CA GLN A 114 4.47 9.04 7.49
C GLN A 114 4.64 9.60 6.07
N ILE A 115 5.40 10.68 5.94
CA ILE A 115 5.87 11.18 4.65
C ILE A 115 7.34 10.82 4.53
N VAL A 116 7.67 10.07 3.50
CA VAL A 116 9.01 9.56 3.26
C VAL A 116 9.55 10.13 1.96
N SER A 117 10.69 10.79 2.03
CA SER A 117 11.39 11.30 0.84
C SER A 117 12.06 10.15 0.09
N GLY A 118 11.82 10.05 -1.22
CA GLY A 118 12.44 9.05 -2.09
C GLY A 118 11.47 8.05 -2.72
N PRO A 119 11.98 6.96 -3.29
CA PRO A 119 11.18 5.98 -4.03
C PRO A 119 10.18 5.23 -3.12
N ALA A 120 8.91 5.15 -3.54
CA ALA A 120 7.85 4.45 -2.81
C ALA A 120 8.19 2.96 -2.58
N VAL A 121 8.85 2.29 -3.54
CA VAL A 121 9.29 0.89 -3.38
C VAL A 121 10.19 0.75 -2.16
N SER A 122 11.19 1.62 -2.03
CA SER A 122 12.15 1.56 -0.91
C SER A 122 11.47 1.82 0.44
N ALA A 123 10.56 2.82 0.50
CA ALA A 123 9.82 3.15 1.72
C ALA A 123 8.94 1.98 2.17
N LEU A 124 8.18 1.38 1.26
CA LEU A 124 7.26 0.28 1.57
C LEU A 124 7.99 -1.05 1.81
N THR A 125 9.11 -1.31 1.10
CA THR A 125 9.97 -2.46 1.41
C THR A 125 10.53 -2.33 2.83
N LYS A 126 11.00 -1.13 3.23
CA LYS A 126 11.43 -0.90 4.60
C LYS A 126 10.31 -1.13 5.60
N ALA A 127 9.11 -0.66 5.33
CA ALA A 127 7.95 -0.90 6.18
C ALA A 127 7.64 -2.39 6.36
N SER A 128 7.91 -3.24 5.36
CA SER A 128 7.67 -4.69 5.47
C SER A 128 8.54 -5.43 6.51
N TYR A 129 9.58 -4.78 7.05
CA TYR A 129 10.37 -5.33 8.16
C TYR A 129 9.72 -5.10 9.53
N ASP A 130 8.94 -4.04 9.67
CA ASP A 130 8.41 -3.57 10.95
C ASP A 130 6.87 -3.72 11.06
N HIS A 131 6.21 -4.19 10.00
CA HIS A 131 4.77 -4.37 9.93
C HIS A 131 4.41 -5.81 9.56
N ASP A 132 3.28 -6.27 10.09
CA ASP A 132 2.77 -7.63 9.84
C ASP A 132 2.22 -7.78 8.41
N VAL A 133 1.72 -6.68 7.81
CA VAL A 133 1.19 -6.62 6.45
C VAL A 133 1.44 -5.25 5.84
N VAL A 134 1.82 -5.21 4.55
CA VAL A 134 1.87 -3.98 3.76
C VAL A 134 0.81 -4.00 2.67
N VAL A 135 -0.10 -3.03 2.69
CA VAL A 135 -1.22 -2.89 1.75
C VAL A 135 -0.85 -1.93 0.62
N VAL A 136 -1.12 -2.29 -0.61
CA VAL A 136 -0.91 -1.43 -1.80
C VAL A 136 -1.99 -1.64 -2.85
N GLY A 137 -2.29 -0.59 -3.62
CA GLY A 137 -3.03 -0.73 -4.86
C GLY A 137 -2.17 -1.42 -5.93
N SER A 138 -2.77 -2.25 -6.79
CA SER A 138 -2.04 -2.85 -7.91
C SER A 138 -1.58 -1.83 -8.95
N ARG A 139 -2.10 -0.60 -8.88
CA ARG A 139 -1.77 0.55 -9.73
C ARG A 139 -1.62 1.80 -8.85
N GLY A 140 -0.96 2.81 -9.39
CA GLY A 140 -0.80 4.13 -8.81
C GLY A 140 -0.86 5.22 -9.89
N ARG A 141 -0.40 6.42 -9.56
CA ARG A 141 -0.41 7.62 -10.44
C ARG A 141 0.27 7.41 -11.81
N GLY A 142 1.22 6.52 -11.91
CA GLY A 142 2.07 6.32 -13.10
C GLY A 142 1.43 5.67 -14.32
N GLY A 143 0.14 5.58 -14.42
CA GLY A 143 -0.81 5.25 -15.51
C GLY A 143 -0.35 4.62 -16.83
N PHE A 144 0.81 3.99 -16.93
CA PHE A 144 1.24 3.31 -18.14
C PHE A 144 0.24 2.20 -18.53
N THR A 145 -0.49 2.45 -19.64
CA THR A 145 -1.52 1.56 -20.18
C THR A 145 -0.91 0.32 -20.79
N GLY A 146 -0.43 -0.62 -20.23
CA GLY A 146 0.19 -1.83 -20.80
C GLY A 146 0.89 -2.68 -19.75
N LEU A 147 1.18 -2.11 -18.59
CA LEU A 147 1.77 -2.87 -17.49
C LEU A 147 0.66 -3.59 -16.71
N LEU A 148 0.91 -4.80 -16.28
CA LEU A 148 0.00 -5.60 -15.48
C LEU A 148 -0.11 -5.05 -14.04
N LEU A 149 1.01 -4.66 -13.46
CA LEU A 149 1.15 -4.06 -12.12
C LEU A 149 1.85 -2.71 -12.23
N GLY A 150 1.62 -1.85 -11.25
CA GLY A 150 2.39 -0.63 -11.06
C GLY A 150 3.82 -0.95 -10.61
N SER A 151 4.78 -0.06 -10.91
CA SER A 151 6.19 -0.24 -10.52
C SER A 151 6.37 -0.42 -9.01
N THR A 152 5.59 0.30 -8.20
CA THR A 152 5.63 0.19 -6.73
C THR A 152 5.15 -1.17 -6.25
N SER A 153 3.97 -1.62 -6.70
CA SER A 153 3.43 -2.91 -6.30
C SER A 153 4.29 -4.08 -6.80
N GLN A 154 4.81 -3.99 -8.02
CA GLN A 154 5.73 -4.99 -8.56
C GLN A 154 7.04 -5.04 -7.77
N GLY A 155 7.67 -3.90 -7.51
CA GLY A 155 8.92 -3.84 -6.75
C GLY A 155 8.71 -4.31 -5.31
N LEU A 156 7.59 -3.94 -4.68
CA LEU A 156 7.27 -4.42 -3.32
C LEU A 156 7.12 -5.94 -3.28
N LEU A 157 6.40 -6.55 -4.21
CA LEU A 157 6.26 -8.01 -4.29
C LEU A 157 7.60 -8.74 -4.45
N GLN A 158 8.60 -8.10 -5.09
CA GLN A 158 9.93 -8.68 -5.29
C GLN A 158 10.82 -8.54 -4.06
N HIS A 159 10.62 -7.50 -3.24
CA HIS A 159 11.56 -7.11 -2.17
C HIS A 159 11.00 -7.15 -0.76
N ALA A 160 9.67 -7.22 -0.59
CA ALA A 160 9.08 -7.29 0.74
C ALA A 160 9.49 -8.56 1.48
N VAL A 161 9.77 -8.42 2.78
CA VAL A 161 10.10 -9.55 3.67
C VAL A 161 8.87 -10.12 4.37
N GLY A 162 7.75 -9.39 4.41
CA GLY A 162 6.48 -9.79 4.99
C GLY A 162 5.35 -9.87 3.97
N PRO A 163 4.13 -10.23 4.40
CA PRO A 163 2.94 -10.30 3.58
C PRO A 163 2.61 -8.98 2.88
N VAL A 164 2.30 -9.06 1.58
CA VAL A 164 1.86 -7.92 0.78
C VAL A 164 0.40 -8.14 0.38
N TYR A 165 -0.46 -7.24 0.85
CA TYR A 165 -1.88 -7.22 0.49
C TYR A 165 -2.08 -6.30 -0.71
N VAL A 166 -2.38 -6.86 -1.86
CA VAL A 166 -2.56 -6.11 -3.11
C VAL A 166 -4.04 -5.94 -3.41
N VAL A 167 -4.46 -4.71 -3.63
CA VAL A 167 -5.82 -4.36 -4.07
C VAL A 167 -5.83 -4.24 -5.60
N PRO A 168 -6.43 -5.21 -6.33
CA PRO A 168 -6.38 -5.24 -7.78
C PRO A 168 -7.21 -4.13 -8.43
N ARG A 169 -6.72 -3.61 -9.56
CA ARG A 169 -7.46 -2.63 -10.36
C ARG A 169 -8.87 -3.10 -10.71
N LYS A 170 -9.01 -4.34 -11.16
CA LYS A 170 -10.31 -4.90 -11.56
C LYS A 170 -11.32 -5.00 -10.40
N TYR A 171 -10.82 -5.22 -9.19
CA TYR A 171 -11.68 -5.18 -8.01
C TYR A 171 -12.26 -3.78 -7.77
N VAL A 172 -11.42 -2.74 -7.89
CA VAL A 172 -11.84 -1.35 -7.72
C VAL A 172 -12.84 -0.94 -8.81
N GLU A 173 -12.52 -1.22 -10.08
CA GLU A 173 -13.38 -0.90 -11.21
C GLU A 173 -14.73 -1.64 -11.16
N ALA A 174 -14.76 -2.89 -10.70
CA ALA A 174 -16.00 -3.65 -10.52
C ALA A 174 -16.84 -3.11 -9.36
N ALA A 175 -16.23 -2.57 -8.31
CA ALA A 175 -16.96 -1.93 -7.22
C ALA A 175 -17.60 -0.60 -7.67
N GLU A 176 -16.88 0.21 -8.43
CA GLU A 176 -17.38 1.47 -9.01
C GLU A 176 -18.59 1.21 -9.94
N SER A 177 -18.49 0.25 -10.86
CA SER A 177 -19.57 -0.06 -11.80
C SER A 177 -20.87 -0.53 -11.15
N ARG A 178 -20.84 -1.06 -9.94
CA ARG A 178 -22.03 -1.45 -9.16
C ARG A 178 -22.74 -0.23 -8.53
N LEU A 179 -21.99 0.81 -8.20
CA LEU A 179 -22.54 2.05 -7.63
C LEU A 179 -23.24 2.89 -8.70
N ASP A 180 -22.75 2.85 -9.95
CA ASP A 180 -23.35 3.58 -11.08
C ASP A 180 -24.66 2.94 -11.60
N THR A 181 -25.05 1.78 -11.09
CA THR A 181 -26.23 1.01 -11.55
C THR A 181 -27.42 1.13 -10.59
N VAL A 182 -27.30 1.89 -9.50
CA VAL A 182 -28.34 2.15 -8.50
C VAL A 182 -28.84 3.58 -8.62
#